data_659682bf511c1c5b0f18d0787b1c3abb
#
_entry.id   659682bf511c1c5b0f18d0787b1c3abb
#
_cell.length_a   1.000
_cell.length_b   1.000
_cell.length_c   1.000
_cell.angle_alpha   90.00
_cell.angle_beta   90.00
_cell.angle_gamma   90.00
#
_symmetry.space_group_name_H-M   'P 1'
#
loop_
_entity.id
_entity.type
_entity.pdbx_description
1 polymer ?
#
loop_
_entity_poly.entity_id
_entity_poly.type
_entity_poly.pdbx_seq_one_letter_code
_entity_poly.pdbx_strand_id
1 'polypeptide(L)'
;MARKKIENLSFEESLAELENIVQDLEQGELSLEDSMTLFERGLTLSQHNQEKLQGAEQQINILLEKNGKAQLESFVVDENNTSD
;
A
#
# COMPACT_ATOMS: atom_id res chain seq x y z
N MET A 1 -21.70 10.84 3.66
CA MET A 1 -20.44 11.45 4.07
C MET A 1 -19.42 11.34 2.95
N ALA A 2 -18.84 12.46 2.57
CA ALA A 2 -17.89 12.45 1.48
C ALA A 2 -16.54 11.90 1.93
N ARG A 3 -15.95 11.04 1.12
CA ARG A 3 -14.61 10.53 1.38
C ARG A 3 -13.59 11.53 0.88
N LYS A 4 -12.44 11.55 1.51
CA LYS A 4 -11.33 12.36 1.03
C LYS A 4 -10.91 11.90 -0.36
N LYS A 5 -10.37 12.83 -1.14
CA LYS A 5 -9.76 12.45 -2.40
C LYS A 5 -8.57 11.54 -2.11
N ILE A 6 -8.39 10.57 -2.97
CA ILE A 6 -7.33 9.56 -2.76
C ILE A 6 -5.96 10.23 -2.68
N GLU A 7 -5.71 11.23 -3.49
CA GLU A 7 -4.44 11.95 -3.49
C GLU A 7 -4.15 12.68 -2.19
N ASN A 8 -5.18 12.92 -1.36
CA ASN A 8 -5.04 13.60 -0.08
C ASN A 8 -4.96 12.64 1.10
N LEU A 9 -5.00 11.35 0.84
CA LEU A 9 -4.91 10.33 1.89
C LEU A 9 -3.47 9.99 2.19
N SER A 10 -3.15 9.83 3.47
CA SER A 10 -1.88 9.22 3.83
C SER A 10 -1.90 7.74 3.48
N PHE A 11 -0.74 7.11 3.47
CA PHE A 11 -0.65 5.68 3.22
C PHE A 11 -1.49 4.89 4.23
N GLU A 12 -1.40 5.25 5.51
CA GLU A 12 -2.16 4.58 6.55
C GLU A 12 -3.65 4.76 6.38
N GLU A 13 -4.10 5.96 6.02
CA GLU A 13 -5.51 6.21 5.75
C GLU A 13 -6.00 5.40 4.56
N SER A 14 -5.21 5.35 3.50
CA SER A 14 -5.54 4.57 2.32
C SER A 14 -5.68 3.10 2.64
N LEU A 15 -4.77 2.59 3.45
CA LEU A 15 -4.79 1.18 3.84
C LEU A 15 -6.01 0.87 4.67
N ALA A 16 -6.35 1.74 5.63
CA ALA A 16 -7.52 1.57 6.47
C ALA A 16 -8.81 1.59 5.63
N GLU A 17 -8.89 2.49 4.68
CA GLU A 17 -10.06 2.56 3.81
C GLU A 17 -10.17 1.29 2.96
N LEU A 18 -9.06 0.81 2.45
CA LEU A 18 -9.04 -0.41 1.64
C LEU A 18 -9.51 -1.62 2.45
N GLU A 19 -9.07 -1.72 3.71
CA GLU A 19 -9.52 -2.79 4.59
C GLU A 19 -11.03 -2.73 4.81
N ASN A 20 -11.57 -1.53 5.01
CA ASN A 20 -13.01 -1.36 5.18
C ASN A 20 -13.78 -1.78 3.93
N ILE A 21 -13.25 -1.42 2.76
CA ILE A 21 -13.88 -1.80 1.49
C ILE A 21 -13.91 -3.33 1.35
N VAL A 22 -12.82 -3.99 1.67
CA VAL A 22 -12.76 -5.45 1.59
C VAL A 22 -13.79 -6.08 2.52
N GLN A 23 -13.89 -5.57 3.75
CA GLN A 23 -14.87 -6.07 4.70
C GLN A 23 -16.30 -5.90 4.19
N ASP A 24 -16.60 -4.73 3.65
CA ASP A 24 -17.93 -4.47 3.12
C ASP A 24 -18.26 -5.41 1.96
N LEU A 25 -17.30 -5.64 1.07
CA LEU A 25 -17.49 -6.57 -0.04
C LEU A 25 -17.65 -8.01 0.42
N GLU A 26 -16.92 -8.41 1.45
CA GLU A 26 -16.99 -9.76 2.00
C GLU A 26 -18.34 -10.04 2.66
N GLN A 27 -18.94 -9.04 3.27
CA GLN A 27 -20.23 -9.21 3.91
C GLN A 27 -21.37 -9.51 2.92
N GLY A 28 -21.22 -9.04 1.69
CA GLY A 28 -22.16 -9.36 0.62
C GLY A 28 -23.54 -8.75 0.80
N GLU A 29 -23.67 -7.71 1.61
CA GLU A 29 -24.96 -7.07 1.86
C GLU A 29 -25.23 -5.88 0.93
N LEU A 30 -24.29 -5.58 0.05
CA LEU A 30 -24.37 -4.44 -0.85
C LEU A 30 -25.09 -4.80 -2.14
N SER A 31 -25.75 -3.81 -2.74
CA SER A 31 -26.24 -3.98 -4.09
C SER A 31 -25.06 -4.18 -5.05
N LEU A 32 -25.36 -4.70 -6.22
CA LEU A 32 -24.32 -4.88 -7.24
C LEU A 32 -23.67 -3.53 -7.60
N GLU A 33 -24.50 -2.52 -7.73
CA GLU A 33 -24.02 -1.19 -8.07
C GLU A 33 -23.07 -0.62 -7.02
N ASP A 34 -23.44 -0.76 -5.74
CA ASP A 34 -22.60 -0.31 -4.65
C ASP A 34 -21.30 -1.11 -4.56
N SER A 35 -21.40 -2.41 -4.79
CA SER A 35 -20.22 -3.27 -4.79
C SER A 35 -19.24 -2.87 -5.88
N MET A 36 -19.73 -2.54 -7.06
CA MET A 36 -18.88 -2.09 -8.17
C MET A 36 -18.21 -0.77 -7.86
N THR A 37 -18.94 0.16 -7.24
CA THR A 37 -18.39 1.46 -6.86
C THR A 37 -17.26 1.28 -5.84
N LEU A 38 -17.47 0.44 -4.83
CA LEU A 38 -16.44 0.16 -3.85
C LEU A 38 -15.24 -0.56 -4.47
N PHE A 39 -15.49 -1.48 -5.37
CA PHE A 39 -14.42 -2.21 -6.04
C PHE A 39 -13.53 -1.24 -6.85
N GLU A 40 -14.14 -0.33 -7.59
CA GLU A 40 -13.40 0.68 -8.33
C GLU A 40 -12.56 1.56 -7.42
N ARG A 41 -13.14 1.98 -6.29
CA ARG A 41 -12.41 2.77 -5.31
C ARG A 41 -11.24 1.98 -4.75
N GLY A 42 -11.45 0.69 -4.45
CA GLY A 42 -10.40 -0.17 -3.95
C GLY A 42 -9.25 -0.32 -4.93
N LEU A 43 -9.56 -0.47 -6.22
CA LEU A 43 -8.52 -0.55 -7.25
C LEU A 43 -7.69 0.73 -7.29
N THR A 44 -8.35 1.89 -7.22
CA THR A 44 -7.65 3.16 -7.25
C THR A 44 -6.76 3.33 -6.03
N LEU A 45 -7.28 2.95 -4.85
CA LEU A 45 -6.49 2.98 -3.62
C LEU A 45 -5.28 2.07 -3.69
N SER A 46 -5.46 0.88 -4.24
CA SER A 46 -4.35 -0.08 -4.40
C SER A 46 -3.26 0.47 -5.30
N GLN A 47 -3.65 1.09 -6.41
CA GLN A 47 -2.69 1.71 -7.32
C GLN A 47 -1.94 2.85 -6.64
N HIS A 48 -2.67 3.68 -5.91
CA HIS A 48 -2.08 4.81 -5.18
C HIS A 48 -1.06 4.32 -4.16
N ASN A 49 -1.42 3.28 -3.41
CA ASN A 49 -0.53 2.71 -2.41
C ASN A 49 0.71 2.08 -3.05
N GLN A 50 0.53 1.43 -4.17
CA GLN A 50 1.65 0.82 -4.89
C GLN A 50 2.63 1.88 -5.38
N GLU A 51 2.12 2.98 -5.89
CA GLU A 51 2.97 4.09 -6.32
C GLU A 51 3.76 4.68 -5.16
N LYS A 52 3.13 4.84 -4.02
CA LYS A 52 3.83 5.34 -2.82
C LYS A 52 4.90 4.37 -2.35
N LEU A 53 4.62 3.08 -2.37
CA LEU A 53 5.60 2.08 -2.00
C LEU A 53 6.79 2.07 -2.94
N GLN A 54 6.55 2.18 -4.23
CA GLN A 54 7.63 2.25 -5.22
C GLN A 54 8.50 3.48 -4.99
N GLY A 55 7.87 4.63 -4.74
CA GLY A 55 8.60 5.85 -4.44
C GLY A 55 9.45 5.71 -3.19
N ALA A 56 8.91 5.10 -2.16
CA ALA A 56 9.64 4.87 -0.92
C ALA A 56 10.81 3.92 -1.14
N GLU A 57 10.62 2.86 -1.91
CA GLU A 57 11.69 1.93 -2.23
C GLU A 57 12.82 2.61 -2.97
N GLN A 58 12.50 3.47 -3.93
CA GLN A 58 13.51 4.22 -4.66
C GLN A 58 14.29 5.14 -3.74
N GLN A 59 13.60 5.83 -2.84
CA GLN A 59 14.26 6.71 -1.88
C GLN A 59 15.18 5.95 -0.94
N ILE A 60 14.72 4.82 -0.47
CA ILE A 60 15.51 3.96 0.41
C ILE A 60 16.76 3.48 -0.32
N ASN A 61 16.62 3.03 -1.56
CA ASN A 61 17.74 2.58 -2.36
C ASN A 61 18.76 3.67 -2.57
N ILE A 62 18.32 4.89 -2.84
CA ILE A 62 19.22 6.03 -3.01
C ILE A 62 19.97 6.32 -1.72
N LEU A 63 19.28 6.31 -0.59
CA LEU A 63 19.89 6.54 0.71
C LEU A 63 20.92 5.48 1.04
N LEU A 64 20.61 4.23 0.75
CA LEU A 64 21.51 3.12 1.04
C LEU A 64 22.76 3.19 0.17
N GLU A 65 22.62 3.60 -1.08
CA GLU A 65 23.76 3.79 -1.94
C GLU A 65 24.67 4.91 -1.44
N LYS A 66 24.08 6.00 -0.93
CA LYS A 66 24.86 7.12 -0.42
C LYS A 66 25.52 6.81 0.91
N ASN A 67 24.84 6.09 1.77
CA ASN A 67 25.27 5.91 3.16
C ASN A 67 26.01 4.61 3.44
N GLY A 68 26.15 3.81 2.44
CA GLY A 68 26.92 2.59 2.60
C GLY A 68 26.17 1.37 2.15
N LYS A 69 26.65 0.84 1.07
CA LYS A 69 26.14 -0.40 0.53
C LYS A 69 26.26 -1.55 1.52
N ALA A 70 27.23 -1.43 2.44
CA ALA A 70 27.45 -2.46 3.44
C ALA A 70 26.27 -2.64 4.39
N GLN A 71 25.59 -1.55 4.73
CA GLN A 71 24.42 -1.64 5.60
C GLN A 71 23.27 -2.36 4.91
N LEU A 72 23.05 -2.06 3.64
CA LEU A 72 22.02 -2.75 2.87
C LEU A 72 22.34 -4.23 2.74
N GLU A 73 23.57 -4.57 2.47
CA GLU A 73 23.99 -5.96 2.32
C GLU A 73 23.79 -6.72 3.62
N SER A 74 24.14 -6.10 4.75
CA SER A 74 23.93 -6.73 6.05
C SER A 74 22.47 -7.02 6.31
N PHE A 75 21.62 -6.05 6.00
CA PHE A 75 20.19 -6.20 6.20
C PHE A 75 19.62 -7.32 5.33
N VAL A 76 20.01 -7.36 4.06
CA VAL A 76 19.53 -8.37 3.13
C VAL A 76 20.03 -9.75 3.53
N VAL A 77 21.28 -9.84 3.96
CA VAL A 77 21.86 -11.11 4.39
C VAL A 77 21.12 -11.66 5.61
N ASP A 78 20.77 -10.78 6.55
CA ASP A 78 20.01 -11.20 7.74
C ASP A 78 18.64 -11.76 7.34
N GLU A 79 17.95 -11.13 6.41
CA GLU A 79 16.69 -11.63 5.92
C GLU A 79 16.84 -12.97 5.21
N ASN A 80 17.86 -13.11 4.40
CA ASN A 80 18.11 -14.35 3.69
C ASN A 80 18.43 -15.48 4.67
N ASN A 81 19.18 -15.17 5.73
CA ASN A 81 19.50 -16.17 6.75
C ASN A 81 18.25 -16.64 7.48
N THR A 82 17.31 -15.75 7.72
CA THR A 82 16.07 -16.15 8.39
C THR A 82 15.15 -16.93 7.46
N SER A 83 15.27 -16.75 6.16
CA SER A 83 14.42 -17.46 5.21
C SER A 83 14.94 -18.87 4.91
N ASP A 84 16.18 -19.11 5.19
CA ASP A 84 16.75 -20.43 5.03
C ASP A 84 16.49 -21.29 6.27
#